data_0a4ae4894914124a74266475428ce95d
#
_entry.id   0a4ae4894914124a74266475428ce95d
#
_cell.length_a   1.000
_cell.length_b   1.000
_cell.length_c   1.000
_cell.angle_alpha   90.00
_cell.angle_beta   90.00
_cell.angle_gamma   90.00
#
_symmetry.space_group_name_H-M   'P 1'
#
loop_
_entity.id
_entity.type
_entity.pdbx_description
1 polymer ?
#
loop_
_entity_poly.entity_id
_entity_poly.type
_entity_poly.pdbx_seq_one_letter_code
_entity_poly.pdbx_strand_id
1 'polypeptide(L)'
;MSDERNGKPSASGFSRLALCPGSWNLEQTLPPQEANQYMQLGTDVHAVLADQKPFEELSDEGQEIATRCLSDYSDMIRQLDLGSITSSVIEKRFWFGELFSGAIDRIDFFGDDYAVVTDYKTGRTAQGKAAENQQLKAYAVLVKDFYPDLKKILVAIIQPLAGGTTIAEYNDEELAAAEKEIIGIVRASLEPYAPRNPSPDACKWCRAKSICPDAYGNAQAATTTLQVASSVAVSTLSNEELASLDAKALIVEDFIDEIRKELKSRLMAGSQIAGLSLSKGRTIRNVTDTNAAISALSGVLSHDSIMDCAKISVSSLEKAYAKAKGIKGKDAKAALDEILGWIIETKESEPSISRDR
;
A
#
# COMPACT_ATOMS: atom_id res chain seq x y z
N MET A 1 6.94 23.85 -2.82
CA MET A 1 8.00 23.01 -2.21
C MET A 1 8.92 22.58 -3.34
N SER A 2 10.23 22.77 -3.19
CA SER A 2 11.22 22.27 -4.16
C SER A 2 11.13 20.74 -4.19
N ASP A 3 11.21 20.15 -5.38
CA ASP A 3 11.29 18.70 -5.52
C ASP A 3 12.57 18.20 -4.85
N GLU A 4 12.44 17.61 -3.67
CA GLU A 4 13.57 17.05 -2.91
C GLU A 4 14.31 15.93 -3.66
N ARG A 5 13.75 15.44 -4.78
CA ARG A 5 14.34 14.40 -5.64
C ARG A 5 15.21 14.97 -6.74
N ASN A 6 15.30 16.29 -6.89
CA ASN A 6 16.06 16.97 -7.94
C ASN A 6 15.80 16.40 -9.36
N GLY A 7 14.56 15.99 -9.64
CA GLY A 7 14.20 15.37 -10.92
C GLY A 7 14.83 13.98 -11.15
N LYS A 8 15.24 13.28 -10.11
CA LYS A 8 15.84 11.93 -10.19
C LYS A 8 14.86 10.85 -9.70
N PRO A 9 15.02 9.61 -10.15
CA PRO A 9 14.25 8.47 -9.64
C PRO A 9 14.40 8.31 -8.14
N SER A 10 13.34 7.83 -7.49
CA SER A 10 13.33 7.51 -6.06
C SER A 10 13.00 6.03 -5.85
N ALA A 11 13.62 5.44 -4.84
CA ALA A 11 13.48 4.03 -4.48
C ALA A 11 12.02 3.54 -4.46
N SER A 12 11.08 4.36 -3.98
CA SER A 12 9.65 4.06 -3.95
C SER A 12 9.01 3.77 -5.32
N GLY A 13 9.65 4.20 -6.41
CA GLY A 13 9.20 3.95 -7.78
C GLY A 13 9.81 2.70 -8.42
N PHE A 14 10.79 2.05 -7.80
CA PHE A 14 11.63 1.06 -8.48
C PHE A 14 10.90 -0.22 -8.85
N SER A 15 9.93 -0.68 -8.07
CA SER A 15 9.09 -1.83 -8.46
C SER A 15 8.39 -1.59 -9.80
N ARG A 16 7.91 -0.37 -10.04
CA ARG A 16 7.31 0.01 -11.32
C ARG A 16 8.36 0.20 -12.42
N LEU A 17 9.49 0.86 -12.11
CA LEU A 17 10.55 1.12 -13.09
C LEU A 17 11.22 -0.16 -13.58
N ALA A 18 11.34 -1.18 -12.73
CA ALA A 18 11.83 -2.50 -13.10
C ALA A 18 10.93 -3.16 -14.17
N LEU A 19 9.62 -2.98 -14.06
CA LEU A 19 8.64 -3.53 -15.00
C LEU A 19 8.48 -2.67 -16.26
N CYS A 20 8.47 -1.35 -16.09
CA CYS A 20 8.17 -0.38 -17.15
C CYS A 20 9.11 0.83 -17.07
N PRO A 21 10.36 0.72 -17.56
CA PRO A 21 11.35 1.79 -17.48
C PRO A 21 10.86 3.11 -18.08
N GLY A 22 10.19 3.09 -19.23
CA GLY A 22 9.68 4.28 -19.92
C GLY A 22 8.56 5.01 -19.19
N SER A 23 8.01 4.43 -18.10
CA SER A 23 7.05 5.12 -17.26
C SER A 23 7.66 6.34 -16.54
N TRP A 24 8.98 6.35 -16.26
CA TRP A 24 9.66 7.48 -15.66
C TRP A 24 9.52 8.74 -16.52
N ASN A 25 9.99 8.66 -17.77
CA ASN A 25 9.96 9.80 -18.69
C ASN A 25 8.54 10.32 -18.92
N LEU A 26 7.57 9.42 -19.00
CA LEU A 26 6.17 9.81 -19.23
C LEU A 26 5.57 10.51 -18.00
N GLU A 27 5.89 10.08 -16.78
CA GLU A 27 5.43 10.73 -15.56
C GLU A 27 6.02 12.13 -15.35
N GLN A 28 7.22 12.42 -15.88
CA GLN A 28 7.83 13.74 -15.81
C GLN A 28 7.03 14.80 -16.62
N THR A 29 6.19 14.37 -17.55
CA THR A 29 5.33 15.29 -18.32
C THR A 29 4.07 15.74 -17.56
N LEU A 30 3.78 15.11 -16.41
CA LEU A 30 2.60 15.39 -15.61
C LEU A 30 2.87 16.44 -14.52
N PRO A 31 1.86 17.24 -14.18
CA PRO A 31 1.97 18.14 -13.03
C PRO A 31 2.18 17.35 -11.73
N PRO A 32 2.68 17.99 -10.66
CA PRO A 32 2.74 17.37 -9.33
C PRO A 32 1.38 16.81 -8.92
N GLN A 33 1.40 15.65 -8.27
CA GLN A 33 0.17 15.03 -7.79
C GLN A 33 -0.32 15.74 -6.53
N GLU A 34 -1.59 16.09 -6.49
CA GLU A 34 -2.24 16.55 -5.28
C GLU A 34 -2.47 15.37 -4.33
N ALA A 35 -2.17 15.58 -3.04
CA ALA A 35 -2.40 14.57 -2.03
C ALA A 35 -3.91 14.36 -1.81
N ASN A 36 -4.36 13.13 -1.92
CA ASN A 36 -5.71 12.77 -1.48
C ASN A 36 -5.72 12.45 0.03
N GLN A 37 -6.91 12.29 0.61
CA GLN A 37 -7.09 12.03 2.04
C GLN A 37 -6.34 10.76 2.54
N TYR A 38 -6.19 9.72 1.70
CA TYR A 38 -5.46 8.51 2.07
C TYR A 38 -3.94 8.73 2.07
N MET A 39 -3.44 9.50 1.12
CA MET A 39 -2.03 9.90 1.08
C MET A 39 -1.71 10.79 2.27
N GLN A 40 -2.62 11.74 2.62
CA GLN A 40 -2.45 12.59 3.79
C GLN A 40 -2.45 11.78 5.09
N LEU A 41 -3.37 10.84 5.24
CA LEU A 41 -3.40 9.94 6.40
C LEU A 41 -2.08 9.17 6.55
N GLY A 42 -1.56 8.63 5.43
CA GLY A 42 -0.26 7.96 5.44
C GLY A 42 0.88 8.88 5.88
N THR A 43 0.93 10.09 5.32
CA THR A 43 1.93 11.11 5.69
C THR A 43 1.84 11.49 7.17
N ASP A 44 0.63 11.68 7.69
CA ASP A 44 0.42 12.03 9.10
C ASP A 44 0.87 10.89 10.04
N VAL A 45 0.60 9.64 9.68
CA VAL A 45 1.06 8.48 10.47
C VAL A 45 2.59 8.39 10.46
N HIS A 46 3.25 8.55 9.30
CA HIS A 46 4.71 8.57 9.21
C HIS A 46 5.32 9.70 10.07
N ALA A 47 4.72 10.89 10.05
CA ALA A 47 5.18 12.02 10.88
C ALA A 47 5.12 11.70 12.39
N VAL A 48 4.10 10.94 12.83
CA VAL A 48 4.00 10.48 14.22
C VAL A 48 5.04 9.40 14.53
N LEU A 49 5.24 8.43 13.62
CA LEU A 49 6.25 7.37 13.77
C LEU A 49 7.68 7.94 13.79
N ALA A 50 7.85 9.14 13.26
CA ALA A 50 9.11 9.90 13.22
C ALA A 50 9.25 10.92 14.37
N ASP A 51 8.36 10.95 15.33
CA ASP A 51 8.30 11.95 16.41
C ASP A 51 8.22 13.42 15.93
N GLN A 52 7.72 13.64 14.70
CA GLN A 52 7.56 14.96 14.09
C GLN A 52 6.17 15.56 14.33
N LYS A 53 5.22 14.73 14.75
CA LYS A 53 3.84 15.12 15.02
C LYS A 53 3.32 14.42 16.28
N PRO A 54 2.54 15.08 17.14
CA PRO A 54 1.91 14.46 18.31
C PRO A 54 0.92 13.36 17.89
N PHE A 55 0.91 12.26 18.64
CA PHE A 55 0.01 11.12 18.39
C PHE A 55 -1.47 11.51 18.43
N GLU A 56 -1.82 12.43 19.33
CA GLU A 56 -3.19 12.91 19.58
C GLU A 56 -3.76 13.74 18.40
N GLU A 57 -2.89 14.21 17.50
CA GLU A 57 -3.31 14.95 16.30
C GLU A 57 -3.74 14.04 15.14
N LEU A 58 -3.54 12.72 15.27
CA LEU A 58 -4.05 11.77 14.31
C LEU A 58 -5.56 11.57 14.48
N SER A 59 -6.24 11.28 13.37
CA SER A 59 -7.58 10.71 13.42
C SER A 59 -7.58 9.36 14.12
N ASP A 60 -8.75 8.89 14.59
CA ASP A 60 -8.88 7.58 15.23
C ASP A 60 -8.31 6.44 14.37
N GLU A 61 -8.55 6.47 13.05
CA GLU A 61 -7.96 5.52 12.09
C GLU A 61 -6.43 5.65 12.06
N GLY A 62 -5.90 6.86 12.05
CA GLY A 62 -4.46 7.12 12.08
C GLY A 62 -3.79 6.60 13.36
N GLN A 63 -4.42 6.84 14.52
CA GLN A 63 -3.95 6.34 15.81
C GLN A 63 -3.93 4.81 15.87
N GLU A 64 -4.96 4.15 15.32
CA GLU A 64 -4.99 2.68 15.23
C GLU A 64 -3.85 2.15 14.36
N ILE A 65 -3.62 2.77 13.19
CA ILE A 65 -2.54 2.37 12.27
C ILE A 65 -1.17 2.58 12.94
N ALA A 66 -0.92 3.76 13.52
CA ALA A 66 0.35 4.06 14.19
C ALA A 66 0.62 3.09 15.35
N THR A 67 -0.39 2.81 16.18
CA THR A 67 -0.27 1.84 17.28
C THR A 67 0.12 0.45 16.79
N ARG A 68 -0.48 -0.01 15.68
CA ARG A 68 -0.14 -1.31 15.09
C ARG A 68 1.27 -1.32 14.51
N CYS A 69 1.68 -0.24 13.81
CA CYS A 69 3.03 -0.11 13.29
C CYS A 69 4.07 -0.21 14.42
N LEU A 70 3.86 0.49 15.54
CA LEU A 70 4.75 0.46 16.70
C LEU A 70 4.77 -0.91 17.39
N SER A 71 3.62 -1.59 17.48
CA SER A 71 3.53 -2.94 18.02
C SER A 71 4.30 -3.93 17.16
N ASP A 72 4.04 -3.94 15.85
CA ASP A 72 4.68 -4.84 14.89
C ASP A 72 6.20 -4.59 14.82
N TYR A 73 6.61 -3.32 14.87
CA TYR A 73 8.02 -2.94 14.94
C TYR A 73 8.68 -3.47 16.22
N SER A 74 8.05 -3.30 17.38
CA SER A 74 8.59 -3.77 18.66
C SER A 74 8.70 -5.28 18.72
N ASP A 75 7.70 -5.99 18.17
CA ASP A 75 7.72 -7.45 18.07
C ASP A 75 8.82 -7.92 17.10
N MET A 76 9.01 -7.26 15.98
CA MET A 76 10.05 -7.52 15.01
C MET A 76 11.45 -7.37 15.63
N ILE A 77 11.75 -6.23 16.24
CA ILE A 77 13.06 -5.98 16.88
C ILE A 77 13.36 -7.03 17.95
N ARG A 78 12.36 -7.41 18.75
CA ARG A 78 12.52 -8.43 19.79
C ARG A 78 12.82 -9.82 19.17
N GLN A 79 12.19 -10.17 18.06
CA GLN A 79 12.39 -11.44 17.37
C GLN A 79 13.75 -11.54 16.68
N LEU A 80 14.32 -10.43 16.24
CA LEU A 80 15.64 -10.39 15.60
C LEU A 80 16.79 -10.70 16.57
N ASP A 81 16.61 -10.46 17.87
CA ASP A 81 17.58 -10.75 18.95
C ASP A 81 19.02 -10.25 18.65
N LEU A 82 19.12 -9.05 18.06
CA LEU A 82 20.40 -8.43 17.68
C LEU A 82 21.06 -7.63 18.83
N GLY A 83 20.48 -7.69 20.03
CA GLY A 83 20.91 -6.89 21.17
C GLY A 83 20.22 -5.52 21.22
N SER A 84 20.91 -4.53 21.82
CA SER A 84 20.34 -3.18 21.99
C SER A 84 20.62 -2.31 20.78
N ILE A 85 19.66 -1.48 20.39
CA ILE A 85 19.83 -0.43 19.39
C ILE A 85 20.85 0.59 19.93
N THR A 86 21.93 0.83 19.19
CA THR A 86 22.99 1.77 19.58
C THR A 86 22.70 3.19 19.08
N SER A 87 22.07 3.32 17.90
CA SER A 87 21.63 4.59 17.34
C SER A 87 20.55 4.35 16.30
N SER A 88 19.80 5.40 15.97
CA SER A 88 18.75 5.36 14.94
C SER A 88 18.83 6.61 14.04
N VAL A 89 18.46 6.42 12.78
CA VAL A 89 18.21 7.49 11.81
C VAL A 89 16.77 7.37 11.35
N ILE A 90 16.02 8.48 11.39
CA ILE A 90 14.58 8.48 11.12
C ILE A 90 14.28 9.52 10.04
N GLU A 91 13.38 9.18 9.11
CA GLU A 91 12.88 10.04 8.02
C GLU A 91 14.01 10.80 7.30
N LYS A 92 15.00 10.06 6.80
CA LYS A 92 16.15 10.66 6.14
C LYS A 92 16.25 10.23 4.70
N ARG A 93 16.51 11.21 3.82
CA ARG A 93 16.81 10.97 2.42
C ARG A 93 18.30 10.68 2.24
N PHE A 94 18.58 9.60 1.55
CA PHE A 94 19.90 9.18 1.09
C PHE A 94 20.00 9.28 -0.43
N TRP A 95 21.19 9.50 -0.93
CA TRP A 95 21.49 9.63 -2.34
C TRP A 95 22.57 8.66 -2.75
N PHE A 96 22.38 7.98 -3.87
CA PHE A 96 23.40 7.19 -4.54
C PHE A 96 24.02 8.05 -5.65
N GLY A 97 25.04 8.79 -5.32
CA GLY A 97 25.59 9.81 -6.19
C GLY A 97 24.52 10.76 -6.74
N GLU A 98 24.50 10.95 -8.06
CA GLU A 98 23.47 11.74 -8.77
C GLU A 98 22.43 10.85 -9.48
N LEU A 99 22.42 9.55 -9.23
CA LEU A 99 21.59 8.61 -9.97
C LEU A 99 20.17 8.53 -9.41
N PHE A 100 20.04 8.29 -8.11
CA PHE A 100 18.75 8.12 -7.46
C PHE A 100 18.81 8.45 -5.97
N SER A 101 17.65 8.50 -5.35
CA SER A 101 17.53 8.69 -3.90
C SER A 101 16.48 7.81 -3.28
N GLY A 102 16.47 7.74 -1.95
CA GLY A 102 15.40 7.13 -1.17
C GLY A 102 15.23 7.86 0.16
N ALA A 103 13.99 8.19 0.52
CA ALA A 103 13.66 8.60 1.88
C ALA A 103 13.37 7.31 2.66
N ILE A 104 14.13 7.07 3.71
CA ILE A 104 14.06 5.88 4.54
C ILE A 104 13.37 6.25 5.85
N ASP A 105 12.29 5.53 6.18
CA ASP A 105 11.49 5.83 7.35
C ASP A 105 12.30 5.65 8.64
N ARG A 106 13.02 4.51 8.76
CA ARG A 106 13.83 4.22 9.94
C ARG A 106 15.00 3.30 9.63
N ILE A 107 16.16 3.62 10.21
CA ILE A 107 17.36 2.75 10.25
C ILE A 107 17.77 2.63 11.71
N ASP A 108 17.86 1.42 12.23
CA ASP A 108 18.37 1.13 13.57
C ASP A 108 19.71 0.39 13.45
N PHE A 109 20.71 0.86 14.19
CA PHE A 109 22.04 0.27 14.22
C PHE A 109 22.22 -0.58 15.48
N PHE A 110 22.86 -1.73 15.32
CA PHE A 110 23.20 -2.68 16.39
C PHE A 110 24.71 -2.88 16.40
N GLY A 111 25.40 -2.09 17.21
CA GLY A 111 26.85 -1.95 17.15
C GLY A 111 27.29 -1.30 15.81
N ASP A 112 28.46 -1.71 15.35
CA ASP A 112 29.05 -1.20 14.09
C ASP A 112 28.81 -2.14 12.91
N ASP A 113 28.23 -3.32 13.16
CA ASP A 113 28.16 -4.41 12.19
C ASP A 113 26.81 -4.55 11.49
N TYR A 114 25.70 -4.18 12.15
CA TYR A 114 24.34 -4.48 11.69
C TYR A 114 23.48 -3.23 11.61
N ALA A 115 22.66 -3.18 10.57
CA ALA A 115 21.57 -2.20 10.46
C ALA A 115 20.25 -2.91 10.10
N VAL A 116 19.16 -2.42 10.67
CA VAL A 116 17.79 -2.81 10.30
C VAL A 116 17.11 -1.60 9.68
N VAL A 117 16.76 -1.70 8.42
CA VAL A 117 16.04 -0.70 7.65
C VAL A 117 14.56 -1.05 7.67
N THR A 118 13.73 -0.20 8.24
CA THR A 118 12.29 -0.42 8.35
C THR A 118 11.54 0.57 7.46
N ASP A 119 10.57 0.05 6.68
CA ASP A 119 9.65 0.79 5.84
C ASP A 119 8.21 0.49 6.30
N TYR A 120 7.48 1.53 6.67
CA TYR A 120 6.10 1.41 7.12
C TYR A 120 5.13 1.60 5.95
N LYS A 121 4.20 0.67 5.78
CA LYS A 121 3.13 0.74 4.78
C LYS A 121 1.77 0.79 5.46
N THR A 122 1.23 1.98 5.53
CA THR A 122 -0.02 2.30 6.23
C THR A 122 -1.27 2.01 5.42
N GLY A 123 -1.12 1.67 4.13
CA GLY A 123 -2.22 1.37 3.22
C GLY A 123 -2.77 -0.06 3.36
N ARG A 124 -3.97 -0.27 2.79
CA ARG A 124 -4.68 -1.57 2.80
C ARG A 124 -4.27 -2.51 1.67
N THR A 125 -3.33 -2.08 0.80
CA THR A 125 -2.84 -2.90 -0.32
C THR A 125 -1.47 -3.47 0.02
N ALA A 126 -1.34 -4.80 -0.01
CA ALA A 126 -0.05 -5.46 0.21
C ALA A 126 1.00 -5.04 -0.83
N GLN A 127 2.22 -4.78 -0.38
CA GLN A 127 3.36 -4.36 -1.19
C GLN A 127 4.34 -5.51 -1.54
N GLY A 128 3.97 -6.74 -1.24
CA GLY A 128 4.84 -7.90 -1.40
C GLY A 128 5.77 -8.12 -0.20
N LYS A 129 6.63 -9.13 -0.31
CA LYS A 129 7.58 -9.51 0.74
C LYS A 129 8.86 -8.67 0.66
N ALA A 130 9.54 -8.49 1.79
CA ALA A 130 10.79 -7.72 1.87
C ALA A 130 11.85 -8.21 0.88
N ALA A 131 12.02 -9.52 0.72
CA ALA A 131 13.02 -10.11 -0.18
C ALA A 131 12.82 -9.79 -1.67
N GLU A 132 11.58 -9.53 -2.07
CA GLU A 132 11.20 -9.30 -3.48
C GLU A 132 10.98 -7.79 -3.77
N ASN A 133 11.03 -6.95 -2.74
CA ASN A 133 10.67 -5.55 -2.83
C ASN A 133 11.83 -4.70 -3.31
N GLN A 134 11.73 -4.14 -4.52
CA GLN A 134 12.76 -3.30 -5.14
C GLN A 134 13.05 -2.00 -4.36
N GLN A 135 12.07 -1.45 -3.66
CA GLN A 135 12.28 -0.28 -2.78
C GLN A 135 13.21 -0.63 -1.62
N LEU A 136 12.95 -1.74 -0.93
CA LEU A 136 13.77 -2.18 0.19
C LEU A 136 15.17 -2.60 -0.25
N LYS A 137 15.28 -3.25 -1.41
CA LYS A 137 16.58 -3.56 -2.03
C LYS A 137 17.38 -2.30 -2.29
N ALA A 138 16.76 -1.26 -2.84
CA ALA A 138 17.40 0.04 -3.04
C ALA A 138 17.79 0.72 -1.72
N TYR A 139 17.00 0.59 -0.69
CA TYR A 139 17.34 1.10 0.64
C TYR A 139 18.56 0.40 1.22
N ALA A 140 18.67 -0.92 1.08
CA ALA A 140 19.88 -1.65 1.50
C ALA A 140 21.13 -1.13 0.78
N VAL A 141 21.04 -0.89 -0.53
CA VAL A 141 22.12 -0.31 -1.33
C VAL A 141 22.50 1.10 -0.85
N LEU A 142 21.52 1.97 -0.63
CA LEU A 142 21.75 3.33 -0.13
C LEU A 142 22.43 3.34 1.26
N VAL A 143 21.98 2.43 2.15
CA VAL A 143 22.55 2.32 3.49
C VAL A 143 23.98 1.79 3.42
N LYS A 144 24.27 0.80 2.58
CA LYS A 144 25.63 0.27 2.40
C LYS A 144 26.59 1.32 1.80
N ASP A 145 26.13 2.09 0.82
CA ASP A 145 26.93 3.17 0.20
C ASP A 145 27.30 4.25 1.23
N PHE A 146 26.36 4.61 2.11
CA PHE A 146 26.58 5.64 3.13
C PHE A 146 27.31 5.13 4.38
N TYR A 147 27.14 3.84 4.74
CA TYR A 147 27.76 3.16 5.88
C TYR A 147 28.50 1.90 5.40
N PRO A 148 29.68 2.07 4.77
CA PRO A 148 30.38 0.98 4.07
C PRO A 148 30.91 -0.12 5.01
N ASP A 149 31.11 0.18 6.29
CA ASP A 149 31.64 -0.76 7.27
C ASP A 149 30.61 -1.77 7.80
N LEU A 150 29.32 -1.55 7.54
CA LEU A 150 28.27 -2.50 7.93
C LEU A 150 28.48 -3.85 7.24
N LYS A 151 28.46 -4.93 8.02
CA LYS A 151 28.62 -6.32 7.53
C LYS A 151 27.32 -6.91 7.02
N LYS A 152 26.20 -6.51 7.64
CA LYS A 152 24.87 -7.00 7.27
C LYS A 152 23.83 -5.90 7.37
N ILE A 153 22.93 -5.90 6.40
CA ILE A 153 21.78 -5.03 6.37
C ILE A 153 20.51 -5.88 6.27
N LEU A 154 19.66 -5.73 7.28
CA LEU A 154 18.32 -6.29 7.26
C LEU A 154 17.36 -5.23 6.76
N VAL A 155 16.42 -5.62 5.93
CA VAL A 155 15.34 -4.73 5.49
C VAL A 155 14.01 -5.32 5.90
N ALA A 156 13.14 -4.50 6.42
CA ALA A 156 11.82 -4.90 6.90
C ALA A 156 10.74 -4.03 6.30
N ILE A 157 9.62 -4.65 5.95
CA ILE A 157 8.38 -3.97 5.59
C ILE A 157 7.33 -4.30 6.64
N ILE A 158 6.71 -3.29 7.21
CA ILE A 158 5.65 -3.41 8.22
C ILE A 158 4.35 -2.93 7.62
N GLN A 159 3.39 -3.85 7.43
CA GLN A 159 2.11 -3.62 6.76
C GLN A 159 0.94 -4.07 7.65
N PRO A 160 0.59 -3.35 8.70
CA PRO A 160 -0.36 -3.81 9.73
C PRO A 160 -1.79 -4.02 9.20
N LEU A 161 -2.14 -3.39 8.07
CA LEU A 161 -3.46 -3.51 7.45
C LEU A 161 -3.51 -4.50 6.28
N ALA A 162 -2.36 -5.05 5.87
CA ALA A 162 -2.24 -5.92 4.69
C ALA A 162 -1.25 -7.06 4.95
N GLY A 163 -0.18 -7.20 4.24
CA GLY A 163 0.74 -8.33 4.24
C GLY A 163 1.48 -8.69 5.55
N GLY A 164 1.27 -7.97 6.66
CA GLY A 164 2.00 -8.19 7.91
C GLY A 164 3.46 -7.72 7.84
N THR A 165 4.30 -8.23 8.75
CA THR A 165 5.73 -7.89 8.79
C THR A 165 6.55 -8.97 8.11
N THR A 166 7.42 -8.58 7.17
CA THR A 166 8.40 -9.47 6.55
C THR A 166 9.78 -8.84 6.54
N ILE A 167 10.82 -9.68 6.58
CA ILE A 167 12.22 -9.27 6.70
C ILE A 167 13.03 -10.00 5.65
N ALA A 168 14.05 -9.34 5.12
CA ALA A 168 15.11 -9.93 4.31
C ALA A 168 16.48 -9.46 4.81
N GLU A 169 17.49 -10.29 4.66
CA GLU A 169 18.87 -9.98 5.04
C GLU A 169 19.72 -9.91 3.79
N TYR A 170 20.70 -9.00 3.79
CA TYR A 170 21.67 -8.83 2.73
C TYR A 170 23.11 -8.87 3.32
N ASN A 171 23.92 -9.77 2.81
CA ASN A 171 25.37 -9.76 2.99
C ASN A 171 26.08 -8.96 1.88
N ASP A 172 27.39 -8.83 1.94
CA ASP A 172 28.17 -8.03 0.98
C ASP A 172 28.02 -8.50 -0.48
N GLU A 173 27.93 -9.82 -0.73
CA GLU A 173 27.77 -10.36 -2.08
C GLU A 173 26.37 -10.05 -2.64
N GLU A 174 25.34 -10.23 -1.81
CA GLU A 174 23.95 -9.92 -2.16
C GLU A 174 23.74 -8.42 -2.36
N LEU A 175 24.43 -7.57 -1.56
CA LEU A 175 24.40 -6.11 -1.73
C LEU A 175 25.05 -5.68 -3.03
N ALA A 176 26.19 -6.27 -3.42
CA ALA A 176 26.83 -5.97 -4.69
C ALA A 176 25.96 -6.39 -5.90
N ALA A 177 25.24 -7.51 -5.79
CA ALA A 177 24.29 -7.94 -6.80
C ALA A 177 23.08 -7.00 -6.87
N ALA A 178 22.54 -6.61 -5.71
CA ALA A 178 21.45 -5.65 -5.59
C ALA A 178 21.80 -4.28 -6.17
N GLU A 179 22.98 -3.77 -5.87
CA GLU A 179 23.50 -2.50 -6.42
C GLU A 179 23.51 -2.53 -7.94
N LYS A 180 24.07 -3.57 -8.53
CA LYS A 180 24.11 -3.73 -10.00
C LYS A 180 22.72 -3.76 -10.60
N GLU A 181 21.78 -4.47 -9.97
CA GLU A 181 20.38 -4.55 -10.42
C GLU A 181 19.70 -3.18 -10.34
N ILE A 182 19.79 -2.50 -9.21
CA ILE A 182 19.20 -1.18 -8.98
C ILE A 182 19.76 -0.12 -9.95
N ILE A 183 21.08 -0.09 -10.13
CA ILE A 183 21.72 0.80 -11.11
C ILE A 183 21.20 0.50 -12.53
N GLY A 184 21.03 -0.77 -12.86
CA GLY A 184 20.44 -1.20 -14.14
C GLY A 184 19.03 -0.66 -14.35
N ILE A 185 18.15 -0.79 -13.35
CA ILE A 185 16.77 -0.26 -13.39
C ILE A 185 16.78 1.25 -13.59
N VAL A 186 17.61 1.97 -12.82
CA VAL A 186 17.68 3.43 -12.89
C VAL A 186 18.19 3.89 -14.27
N ARG A 187 19.29 3.32 -14.77
CA ARG A 187 19.83 3.66 -16.08
C ARG A 187 18.85 3.40 -17.20
N ALA A 188 18.19 2.23 -17.18
CA ALA A 188 17.17 1.89 -18.16
C ALA A 188 16.01 2.90 -18.14
N SER A 189 15.62 3.41 -16.96
CA SER A 189 14.53 4.38 -16.82
C SER A 189 14.89 5.80 -17.28
N LEU A 190 16.18 6.14 -17.25
CA LEU A 190 16.68 7.45 -17.65
C LEU A 190 16.98 7.54 -19.16
N GLU A 191 16.94 6.42 -19.88
CA GLU A 191 17.11 6.43 -21.35
C GLU A 191 15.98 7.24 -22.00
N PRO A 192 16.30 8.13 -22.98
CA PRO A 192 15.29 8.99 -23.61
C PRO A 192 14.12 8.22 -24.25
N TYR A 193 14.40 7.02 -24.75
CA TYR A 193 13.43 6.14 -25.42
C TYR A 193 13.25 4.83 -24.66
N ALA A 194 13.32 4.87 -23.33
CA ALA A 194 13.08 3.73 -22.48
C ALA A 194 11.77 3.02 -22.85
N PRO A 195 11.75 1.69 -22.99
CA PRO A 195 10.55 0.96 -23.38
C PRO A 195 9.46 1.07 -22.33
N ARG A 196 8.23 1.26 -22.81
CA ARG A 196 7.04 1.19 -21.97
C ARG A 196 6.42 -0.19 -22.11
N ASN A 197 6.32 -0.89 -20.98
CA ASN A 197 5.81 -2.26 -20.91
C ASN A 197 4.58 -2.26 -19.99
N PRO A 198 3.42 -1.76 -20.45
CA PRO A 198 2.23 -1.71 -19.63
C PRO A 198 1.75 -3.12 -19.27
N SER A 199 1.49 -3.32 -17.99
CA SER A 199 0.93 -4.52 -17.41
C SER A 199 0.10 -4.15 -16.20
N PRO A 200 -0.78 -5.01 -15.66
CA PRO A 200 -1.53 -4.71 -14.45
C PRO A 200 -0.65 -4.23 -13.31
N ASP A 201 0.48 -4.90 -13.06
CA ASP A 201 1.40 -4.53 -11.97
C ASP A 201 2.17 -3.25 -12.25
N ALA A 202 2.70 -3.06 -13.45
CA ALA A 202 3.42 -1.85 -13.84
C ALA A 202 2.52 -0.61 -13.85
N CYS A 203 1.26 -0.77 -14.25
CA CYS A 203 0.30 0.33 -14.38
C CYS A 203 -0.45 0.66 -13.10
N LYS A 204 -0.45 -0.25 -12.11
CA LYS A 204 -1.21 -0.09 -10.86
C LYS A 204 -0.98 1.25 -10.16
N TRP A 205 0.28 1.69 -10.10
CA TRP A 205 0.68 2.94 -9.44
C TRP A 205 1.30 3.96 -10.41
N CYS A 206 1.15 3.75 -11.72
CA CYS A 206 1.67 4.66 -12.74
C CYS A 206 0.74 5.86 -12.87
N ARG A 207 1.25 7.05 -12.58
CA ARG A 207 0.51 8.32 -12.72
C ARG A 207 0.18 8.64 -14.18
N ALA A 208 1.02 8.18 -15.11
CA ALA A 208 0.88 8.43 -16.53
C ALA A 208 0.01 7.38 -17.26
N LYS A 209 -0.67 6.50 -16.53
CA LYS A 209 -1.49 5.43 -17.11
C LYS A 209 -2.54 5.97 -18.09
N SER A 210 -3.23 7.05 -17.73
CA SER A 210 -4.30 7.67 -18.54
C SER A 210 -3.82 8.31 -19.85
N ILE A 211 -2.53 8.67 -19.92
CA ILE A 211 -1.93 9.29 -21.11
C ILE A 211 -0.96 8.35 -21.85
N CYS A 212 -0.81 7.11 -21.39
CA CYS A 212 0.15 6.16 -21.93
C CYS A 212 -0.36 5.55 -23.24
N PRO A 213 0.30 5.81 -24.40
CA PRO A 213 -0.16 5.28 -25.68
C PRO A 213 -0.05 3.76 -25.77
N ASP A 214 0.94 3.16 -25.06
CA ASP A 214 1.14 1.70 -25.09
C ASP A 214 0.10 0.99 -24.22
N ALA A 215 -0.36 1.60 -23.11
CA ALA A 215 -1.46 1.06 -22.31
C ALA A 215 -2.77 1.08 -23.12
N TYR A 216 -3.01 2.15 -23.90
CA TYR A 216 -4.15 2.22 -24.82
C TYR A 216 -4.06 1.13 -25.91
N GLY A 217 -2.89 0.96 -26.53
CA GLY A 217 -2.66 -0.09 -27.52
C GLY A 217 -2.92 -1.49 -27.00
N ASN A 218 -2.50 -1.78 -25.77
CA ASN A 218 -2.77 -3.06 -25.10
C ASN A 218 -4.26 -3.27 -24.82
N ALA A 219 -4.97 -2.23 -24.37
CA ALA A 219 -6.41 -2.29 -24.14
C ALA A 219 -7.16 -2.55 -25.45
N GLN A 220 -6.76 -1.89 -26.55
CA GLN A 220 -7.33 -2.11 -27.88
C GLN A 220 -7.10 -3.55 -28.36
N ALA A 221 -5.88 -4.07 -28.24
CA ALA A 221 -5.56 -5.45 -28.60
C ALA A 221 -6.34 -6.46 -27.76
N ALA A 222 -6.46 -6.23 -26.45
CA ALA A 222 -7.25 -7.06 -25.55
C ALA A 222 -8.75 -7.04 -25.92
N THR A 223 -9.31 -5.86 -26.23
CA THR A 223 -10.70 -5.70 -26.67
C THR A 223 -10.97 -6.49 -27.94
N THR A 224 -10.05 -6.42 -28.93
CA THR A 224 -10.17 -7.19 -30.19
C THR A 224 -10.20 -8.70 -29.92
N THR A 225 -9.35 -9.18 -29.00
CA THR A 225 -9.31 -10.60 -28.63
C THR A 225 -10.61 -11.03 -27.93
N LEU A 226 -11.11 -10.23 -26.99
CA LEU A 226 -12.37 -10.50 -26.29
C LEU A 226 -13.56 -10.48 -27.25
N GLN A 227 -13.56 -9.59 -28.25
CA GLN A 227 -14.59 -9.51 -29.27
C GLN A 227 -14.63 -10.78 -30.14
N VAL A 228 -13.47 -11.32 -30.51
CA VAL A 228 -13.40 -12.60 -31.22
C VAL A 228 -13.90 -13.74 -30.34
N ALA A 229 -13.49 -13.78 -29.07
CA ALA A 229 -13.91 -14.80 -28.12
C ALA A 229 -15.42 -14.75 -27.81
N SER A 230 -16.06 -13.60 -27.94
CA SER A 230 -17.49 -13.45 -27.69
C SER A 230 -18.40 -14.20 -28.69
N SER A 231 -17.85 -14.68 -29.80
CA SER A 231 -18.55 -15.56 -30.75
C SER A 231 -18.66 -17.02 -30.29
N VAL A 232 -17.99 -17.39 -29.20
CA VAL A 232 -17.96 -18.74 -28.62
C VAL A 232 -18.67 -18.73 -27.26
N ALA A 233 -19.41 -19.78 -26.96
CA ALA A 233 -20.04 -19.89 -25.62
C ALA A 233 -18.95 -20.07 -24.55
N VAL A 234 -18.96 -19.23 -23.52
CA VAL A 234 -17.94 -19.25 -22.45
C VAL A 234 -17.82 -20.63 -21.79
N SER A 235 -18.94 -21.35 -21.68
CA SER A 235 -18.97 -22.71 -21.10
C SER A 235 -18.23 -23.78 -21.93
N THR A 236 -17.84 -23.48 -23.15
CA THR A 236 -17.13 -24.43 -24.04
C THR A 236 -15.62 -24.18 -24.07
N LEU A 237 -15.15 -23.14 -23.39
CA LEU A 237 -13.72 -22.79 -23.32
C LEU A 237 -12.99 -23.69 -22.32
N SER A 238 -11.73 -24.01 -22.61
CA SER A 238 -10.84 -24.68 -21.66
C SER A 238 -10.46 -23.75 -20.49
N ASN A 239 -9.92 -24.32 -19.41
CA ASN A 239 -9.46 -23.54 -18.27
C ASN A 239 -8.35 -22.57 -18.65
N GLU A 240 -7.44 -22.97 -19.57
CA GLU A 240 -6.34 -22.15 -20.05
C GLU A 240 -6.85 -20.97 -20.88
N GLU A 241 -7.86 -21.21 -21.73
CA GLU A 241 -8.50 -20.15 -22.53
C GLU A 241 -9.24 -19.17 -21.61
N LEU A 242 -9.99 -19.65 -20.61
CA LEU A 242 -10.66 -18.81 -19.62
C LEU A 242 -9.68 -17.94 -18.84
N ALA A 243 -8.58 -18.52 -18.35
CA ALA A 243 -7.55 -17.77 -17.65
C ALA A 243 -6.89 -16.69 -18.53
N SER A 244 -6.62 -17.03 -19.80
CA SER A 244 -6.07 -16.08 -20.78
C SER A 244 -7.04 -14.92 -21.08
N LEU A 245 -8.33 -15.19 -21.17
CA LEU A 245 -9.36 -14.17 -21.40
C LEU A 245 -9.59 -13.30 -20.16
N ASP A 246 -9.57 -13.87 -18.96
CA ASP A 246 -9.63 -13.12 -17.71
C ASP A 246 -8.47 -12.12 -17.58
N ALA A 247 -7.25 -12.53 -17.88
CA ALA A 247 -6.09 -11.64 -17.90
C ALA A 247 -6.25 -10.45 -18.87
N LYS A 248 -6.86 -10.68 -20.03
CA LYS A 248 -7.16 -9.61 -20.99
C LYS A 248 -8.31 -8.72 -20.56
N ALA A 249 -9.34 -9.30 -19.93
CA ALA A 249 -10.45 -8.52 -19.37
C ALA A 249 -9.97 -7.51 -18.34
N LEU A 250 -9.04 -7.89 -17.45
CA LEU A 250 -8.43 -6.98 -16.48
C LEU A 250 -7.81 -5.74 -17.12
N ILE A 251 -7.10 -5.90 -18.25
CA ILE A 251 -6.49 -4.77 -18.98
C ILE A 251 -7.58 -3.81 -19.47
N VAL A 252 -8.69 -4.36 -19.98
CA VAL A 252 -9.82 -3.57 -20.49
C VAL A 252 -10.57 -2.90 -19.32
N GLU A 253 -10.82 -3.60 -18.22
CA GLU A 253 -11.43 -3.06 -17.02
C GLU A 253 -10.63 -1.88 -16.47
N ASP A 254 -9.32 -2.04 -16.35
CA ASP A 254 -8.40 -0.98 -15.94
C ASP A 254 -8.50 0.26 -16.85
N PHE A 255 -8.60 0.06 -18.17
CA PHE A 255 -8.74 1.16 -19.12
C PHE A 255 -10.12 1.84 -19.02
N ILE A 256 -11.19 1.07 -18.82
CA ILE A 256 -12.54 1.61 -18.56
C ILE A 256 -12.54 2.48 -17.30
N ASP A 257 -11.86 2.06 -16.26
CA ASP A 257 -11.78 2.83 -15.01
C ASP A 257 -11.02 4.14 -15.19
N GLU A 258 -9.95 4.17 -15.99
CA GLU A 258 -9.26 5.41 -16.34
C GLU A 258 -10.16 6.36 -17.15
N ILE A 259 -10.92 5.85 -18.11
CA ILE A 259 -11.93 6.65 -18.84
C ILE A 259 -12.94 7.27 -17.86
N ARG A 260 -13.46 6.49 -16.90
CA ARG A 260 -14.43 6.99 -15.92
C ARG A 260 -13.85 8.04 -14.99
N LYS A 261 -12.60 7.89 -14.56
CA LYS A 261 -11.89 8.88 -13.76
C LYS A 261 -11.72 10.18 -14.51
N GLU A 262 -11.29 10.11 -15.76
CA GLU A 262 -11.11 11.30 -16.63
C GLU A 262 -12.43 12.00 -16.90
N LEU A 263 -13.49 11.26 -17.21
CA LEU A 263 -14.85 11.82 -17.38
C LEU A 263 -15.31 12.55 -16.12
N LYS A 264 -15.13 11.94 -14.93
CA LYS A 264 -15.46 12.57 -13.67
C LYS A 264 -14.65 13.84 -13.43
N SER A 265 -13.36 13.81 -13.70
CA SER A 265 -12.45 14.97 -13.57
C SER A 265 -12.91 16.13 -14.44
N ARG A 266 -13.19 15.89 -15.72
CA ARG A 266 -13.69 16.91 -16.64
C ARG A 266 -15.04 17.50 -16.24
N LEU A 267 -15.97 16.64 -15.81
CA LEU A 267 -17.27 17.09 -15.31
C LEU A 267 -17.13 17.96 -14.05
N MET A 268 -16.22 17.58 -13.14
CA MET A 268 -15.91 18.39 -11.95
C MET A 268 -15.27 19.73 -12.30
N ALA A 269 -14.47 19.77 -13.36
CA ALA A 269 -13.89 21.01 -13.91
C ALA A 269 -14.91 21.87 -14.72
N GLY A 270 -16.18 21.46 -14.78
CA GLY A 270 -17.24 22.21 -15.45
C GLY A 270 -17.40 21.91 -16.93
N SER A 271 -16.70 20.91 -17.48
CA SER A 271 -16.88 20.51 -18.88
C SER A 271 -18.28 19.95 -19.09
N GLN A 272 -18.93 20.33 -20.20
CA GLN A 272 -20.20 19.75 -20.63
C GLN A 272 -19.93 18.56 -21.54
N ILE A 273 -20.40 17.38 -21.14
CA ILE A 273 -20.26 16.12 -21.87
C ILE A 273 -21.66 15.61 -22.17
N ALA A 274 -21.99 15.44 -23.45
CA ALA A 274 -23.33 15.01 -23.87
C ALA A 274 -23.73 13.68 -23.22
N GLY A 275 -24.90 13.63 -22.60
CA GLY A 275 -25.44 12.44 -21.95
C GLY A 275 -24.85 12.12 -20.57
N LEU A 276 -23.92 12.96 -20.05
CA LEU A 276 -23.29 12.74 -18.76
C LEU A 276 -23.42 13.98 -17.85
N SER A 277 -23.71 13.74 -16.58
CA SER A 277 -23.73 14.77 -15.54
C SER A 277 -23.27 14.19 -14.21
N LEU A 278 -22.77 15.06 -13.33
CA LEU A 278 -22.48 14.66 -11.96
C LEU A 278 -23.79 14.47 -11.18
N SER A 279 -23.97 13.30 -10.61
CA SER A 279 -25.04 13.11 -9.63
C SER A 279 -24.71 13.89 -8.35
N LYS A 280 -25.72 14.40 -7.67
CA LYS A 280 -25.53 14.97 -6.34
C LYS A 280 -25.01 13.85 -5.42
N GLY A 281 -23.88 14.11 -4.75
CA GLY A 281 -23.37 13.21 -3.73
C GLY A 281 -24.41 12.94 -2.65
N ARG A 282 -24.47 11.73 -2.13
CA ARG A 282 -25.30 11.42 -0.97
C ARG A 282 -24.70 12.10 0.25
N THR A 283 -25.51 12.85 0.98
CA THR A 283 -25.11 13.32 2.31
C THR A 283 -25.08 12.11 3.24
N ILE A 284 -23.90 11.74 3.70
CA ILE A 284 -23.71 10.68 4.69
C ILE A 284 -23.66 11.37 6.05
N ARG A 285 -24.51 10.90 6.96
CA ARG A 285 -24.54 11.37 8.35
C ARG A 285 -24.00 10.24 9.23
N ASN A 286 -22.91 10.50 9.89
CA ASN A 286 -22.27 9.56 10.81
C ASN A 286 -22.36 10.11 12.23
N VAL A 287 -22.57 9.25 13.20
CA VAL A 287 -22.37 9.56 14.60
C VAL A 287 -20.86 9.48 14.85
N THR A 288 -20.24 10.60 15.18
CA THR A 288 -18.79 10.69 15.42
C THR A 288 -18.40 10.34 16.85
N ASP A 289 -19.31 10.47 17.80
CA ASP A 289 -19.13 10.10 19.20
C ASP A 289 -20.33 9.27 19.68
N THR A 290 -20.12 7.97 19.77
CA THR A 290 -21.17 7.02 20.18
C THR A 290 -21.58 7.23 21.63
N ASN A 291 -20.65 7.56 22.55
CA ASN A 291 -20.96 7.76 23.96
C ASN A 291 -21.78 9.03 24.18
N ALA A 292 -21.41 10.12 23.50
CA ALA A 292 -22.18 11.35 23.52
C ALA A 292 -23.60 11.13 22.96
N ALA A 293 -23.75 10.36 21.87
CA ALA A 293 -25.03 10.02 21.29
C ALA A 293 -25.92 9.19 22.26
N ILE A 294 -25.34 8.17 22.90
CA ILE A 294 -26.04 7.35 23.90
C ILE A 294 -26.51 8.24 25.08
N SER A 295 -25.63 9.11 25.58
CA SER A 295 -25.93 10.02 26.68
C SER A 295 -27.08 10.99 26.33
N ALA A 296 -27.03 11.57 25.12
CA ALA A 296 -28.05 12.50 24.63
C ALA A 296 -29.41 11.83 24.39
N LEU A 297 -29.43 10.54 24.02
CA LEU A 297 -30.64 9.80 23.72
C LEU A 297 -31.24 9.08 24.93
N SER A 298 -30.52 8.92 26.02
CA SER A 298 -30.95 8.18 27.21
C SER A 298 -32.24 8.72 27.89
N GLY A 299 -32.59 10.00 27.64
CA GLY A 299 -33.85 10.59 28.09
C GLY A 299 -35.02 10.48 27.08
N VAL A 300 -34.77 10.00 25.87
CA VAL A 300 -35.76 9.98 24.77
C VAL A 300 -36.05 8.56 24.31
N LEU A 301 -35.04 7.68 24.31
CA LEU A 301 -35.14 6.28 23.89
C LEU A 301 -34.82 5.36 25.07
N SER A 302 -35.48 4.19 25.10
CA SER A 302 -35.10 3.13 26.05
C SER A 302 -33.71 2.61 25.73
N HIS A 303 -33.03 2.05 26.74
CA HIS A 303 -31.72 1.40 26.56
C HIS A 303 -31.77 0.34 25.46
N ASP A 304 -32.80 -0.50 25.44
CA ASP A 304 -32.99 -1.56 24.46
C ASP A 304 -33.10 -0.98 23.03
N SER A 305 -33.86 0.09 22.84
CA SER A 305 -34.00 0.76 21.55
C SER A 305 -32.67 1.37 21.05
N ILE A 306 -31.82 1.85 21.95
CA ILE A 306 -30.48 2.36 21.62
C ILE A 306 -29.58 1.18 21.21
N MET A 307 -29.63 0.09 21.96
CA MET A 307 -28.84 -1.12 21.67
C MET A 307 -29.24 -1.78 20.37
N ASP A 308 -30.52 -1.80 20.00
CA ASP A 308 -31.01 -2.29 18.71
C ASP A 308 -30.45 -1.51 17.51
N CYS A 309 -30.13 -0.23 17.71
CA CYS A 309 -29.48 0.61 16.71
C CYS A 309 -27.94 0.42 16.66
N ALA A 310 -27.35 -0.14 17.71
CA ALA A 310 -25.91 -0.34 17.83
C ALA A 310 -25.49 -1.64 17.12
N LYS A 311 -24.82 -1.52 15.97
CA LYS A 311 -24.21 -2.69 15.30
C LYS A 311 -22.94 -3.10 16.06
N ILE A 312 -23.02 -4.22 16.78
CA ILE A 312 -21.86 -4.82 17.44
C ILE A 312 -21.17 -5.75 16.46
N SER A 313 -19.90 -5.48 16.09
CA SER A 313 -19.14 -6.38 15.26
C SER A 313 -18.30 -7.34 16.12
N VAL A 314 -18.21 -8.60 15.73
CA VAL A 314 -17.39 -9.62 16.43
C VAL A 314 -15.94 -9.16 16.52
N SER A 315 -15.37 -8.60 15.46
CA SER A 315 -13.99 -8.09 15.47
C SER A 315 -13.76 -6.94 16.46
N SER A 316 -14.76 -6.09 16.68
CA SER A 316 -14.68 -5.01 17.70
C SER A 316 -14.75 -5.58 19.12
N LEU A 317 -15.59 -6.61 19.32
CA LEU A 317 -15.65 -7.32 20.61
C LEU A 317 -14.33 -8.03 20.93
N GLU A 318 -13.74 -8.73 19.94
CA GLU A 318 -12.45 -9.41 20.09
C GLU A 318 -11.35 -8.44 20.52
N LYS A 319 -11.27 -7.27 19.87
CA LYS A 319 -10.31 -6.21 20.22
C LYS A 319 -10.55 -5.65 21.64
N ALA A 320 -11.80 -5.34 21.97
CA ALA A 320 -12.16 -4.81 23.28
C ALA A 320 -11.85 -5.82 24.39
N TYR A 321 -12.16 -7.10 24.16
CA TYR A 321 -11.90 -8.19 25.10
C TYR A 321 -10.39 -8.42 25.27
N ALA A 322 -9.63 -8.45 24.17
CA ALA A 322 -8.17 -8.56 24.18
C ALA A 322 -7.53 -7.44 25.03
N LYS A 323 -7.97 -6.20 24.79
CA LYS A 323 -7.50 -5.03 25.55
C LYS A 323 -7.86 -5.13 27.04
N ALA A 324 -9.09 -5.48 27.37
CA ALA A 324 -9.57 -5.58 28.75
C ALA A 324 -8.88 -6.67 29.56
N LYS A 325 -8.49 -7.77 28.89
CA LYS A 325 -7.83 -8.93 29.52
C LYS A 325 -6.33 -8.95 29.36
N GLY A 326 -5.74 -8.05 28.57
CA GLY A 326 -4.29 -8.02 28.30
C GLY A 326 -3.78 -9.26 27.56
N ILE A 327 -4.61 -9.88 26.68
CA ILE A 327 -4.29 -11.10 25.94
C ILE A 327 -4.18 -10.84 24.44
N LYS A 328 -3.56 -11.78 23.68
CA LYS A 328 -3.45 -11.68 22.22
C LYS A 328 -4.80 -11.89 21.53
N GLY A 329 -4.98 -11.30 20.35
CA GLY A 329 -6.24 -11.38 19.60
C GLY A 329 -6.70 -12.81 19.32
N LYS A 330 -5.78 -13.77 19.10
CA LYS A 330 -6.13 -15.18 18.90
C LYS A 330 -6.76 -15.82 20.16
N ASP A 331 -6.23 -15.48 21.33
CA ASP A 331 -6.74 -15.99 22.62
C ASP A 331 -8.06 -15.29 22.98
N ALA A 332 -8.19 -14.02 22.64
CA ALA A 332 -9.44 -13.26 22.79
C ALA A 332 -10.56 -13.83 21.92
N LYS A 333 -10.24 -14.21 20.68
CA LYS A 333 -11.18 -14.88 19.79
C LYS A 333 -11.67 -16.18 20.39
N ALA A 334 -10.78 -17.07 20.82
CA ALA A 334 -11.12 -18.35 21.42
C ALA A 334 -11.99 -18.17 22.68
N ALA A 335 -11.64 -17.23 23.55
CA ALA A 335 -12.42 -16.93 24.77
C ALA A 335 -13.80 -16.34 24.44
N LEU A 336 -13.93 -15.53 23.40
CA LEU A 336 -15.23 -15.00 22.96
C LEU A 336 -16.09 -16.05 22.29
N ASP A 337 -15.50 -16.99 21.54
CA ASP A 337 -16.22 -18.12 20.95
C ASP A 337 -16.79 -19.04 22.05
N GLU A 338 -16.12 -19.20 23.19
CA GLU A 338 -16.67 -19.91 24.35
C GLU A 338 -17.86 -19.18 25.00
N ILE A 339 -17.79 -17.85 25.07
CA ILE A 339 -18.82 -17.03 25.74
C ILE A 339 -20.04 -16.77 24.83
N LEU A 340 -19.78 -16.48 23.56
CA LEU A 340 -20.76 -15.97 22.60
C LEU A 340 -21.02 -16.91 21.42
N GLY A 341 -20.32 -18.06 21.33
CA GLY A 341 -20.42 -18.96 20.19
C GLY A 341 -21.83 -19.42 19.86
N TRP A 342 -22.72 -19.46 20.86
CA TRP A 342 -24.14 -19.80 20.68
C TRP A 342 -24.99 -18.71 20.00
N ILE A 343 -24.46 -17.47 19.87
CA ILE A 343 -25.12 -16.34 19.16
C ILE A 343 -24.28 -15.79 17.99
N ILE A 344 -23.04 -16.28 17.81
CA ILE A 344 -22.21 -15.91 16.67
C ILE A 344 -22.52 -16.88 15.52
N GLU A 345 -23.21 -16.38 14.50
CA GLU A 345 -23.41 -17.12 13.26
C GLU A 345 -22.17 -16.93 12.35
N THR A 346 -21.49 -18.01 12.03
CA THR A 346 -20.38 -18.01 11.07
C THR A 346 -20.91 -18.42 9.70
N LYS A 347 -20.87 -17.50 8.74
CA LYS A 347 -21.15 -17.78 7.33
C LYS A 347 -19.85 -17.74 6.55
N GLU A 348 -19.57 -18.81 5.82
CA GLU A 348 -18.54 -18.77 4.81
C GLU A 348 -19.06 -17.95 3.62
N SER A 349 -18.25 -16.98 3.16
CA SER A 349 -18.52 -16.31 1.88
C SER A 349 -18.31 -17.30 0.74
N GLU A 350 -19.04 -17.12 -0.36
CA GLU A 350 -18.69 -17.85 -1.58
C GLU A 350 -17.22 -17.62 -1.94
N PRO A 351 -16.51 -18.68 -2.41
CA PRO A 351 -15.13 -18.54 -2.85
C PRO A 351 -15.01 -17.46 -3.93
N SER A 352 -14.08 -16.57 -3.78
CA SER A 352 -13.73 -15.58 -4.81
C SER A 352 -12.53 -16.06 -5.61
N ILE A 353 -12.43 -15.62 -6.87
CA ILE A 353 -11.27 -15.91 -7.70
C ILE A 353 -10.06 -15.18 -7.09
N SER A 354 -9.07 -15.96 -6.64
CA SER A 354 -7.75 -15.46 -6.26
C SER A 354 -6.81 -15.63 -7.45
N ARG A 355 -6.07 -14.57 -7.79
CA ARG A 355 -5.07 -14.61 -8.84
C ARG A 355 -3.71 -14.82 -8.19
N ASP A 356 -3.06 -15.93 -8.51
CA ASP A 356 -1.69 -16.19 -8.10
C ASP A 356 -0.79 -15.14 -8.77
N ARG A 357 0.04 -14.49 -7.95
CA ARG A 357 0.99 -13.45 -8.36
C ARG A 357 2.33 -14.04 -8.65
#